data_722408bac3c8a3faee06f410b99af764
#
_entry.id   722408bac3c8a3faee06f410b99af764
#
_cell.length_a   1.000
_cell.length_b   1.000
_cell.length_c   1.000
_cell.angle_alpha   90.00
_cell.angle_beta   90.00
_cell.angle_gamma   90.00
#
_symmetry.space_group_name_H-M   'P 1'
#
loop_
_entity.id
_entity.type
_entity.pdbx_description
1 polymer ?
#
loop_
_entity_poly.entity_id
_entity_poly.type
_entity_poly.pdbx_seq_one_letter_code
_entity_poly.pdbx_strand_id
1 'polypeptide(L)'
;MDSEVMKVLTDRLDRIEQLTMIGAKNTLDLEDAALYTGFSTGHLYRLTSSRAIPHYKQSRKLYFSKDELDAWMRERRVATSREIDSLAATYVATHTNPIKARVGKP
;
A
#
# COMPACT_ATOMS: atom_id res chain seq x y z
N MET A 1 37.07 -16.76 0.44
CA MET A 1 36.06 -15.73 0.24
C MET A 1 36.10 -14.73 1.38
N ASP A 2 35.95 -13.47 1.08
CA ASP A 2 35.95 -12.42 2.07
C ASP A 2 34.76 -12.58 3.03
N SER A 3 35.00 -12.38 4.32
CA SER A 3 33.97 -12.53 5.33
C SER A 3 32.85 -11.50 5.17
N GLU A 4 33.17 -10.31 4.65
CA GLU A 4 32.14 -9.30 4.36
C GLU A 4 31.24 -9.73 3.20
N VAL A 5 31.81 -10.34 2.17
CA VAL A 5 31.05 -10.88 1.06
C VAL A 5 30.13 -12.00 1.54
N MET A 6 30.65 -12.88 2.38
CA MET A 6 29.84 -13.97 2.96
C MET A 6 28.67 -13.42 3.76
N LYS A 7 28.93 -12.39 4.55
CA LYS A 7 27.88 -11.76 5.37
C LYS A 7 26.80 -11.15 4.50
N VAL A 8 27.15 -10.42 3.45
CA VAL A 8 26.19 -9.82 2.53
C VAL A 8 25.36 -10.89 1.83
N LEU A 9 25.98 -11.98 1.39
CA LEU A 9 25.28 -13.07 0.73
C LEU A 9 24.32 -13.75 1.69
N THR A 10 24.75 -14.00 2.93
CA THR A 10 23.92 -14.62 3.94
C THR A 10 22.71 -13.73 4.28
N ASP A 11 22.94 -12.43 4.45
CA ASP A 11 21.86 -11.48 4.73
C ASP A 11 20.83 -11.46 3.60
N ARG A 12 21.29 -11.51 2.36
CA ARG A 12 20.37 -11.52 1.21
C ARG A 12 19.58 -12.80 1.11
N LEU A 13 20.21 -13.95 1.39
CA LEU A 13 19.52 -15.23 1.39
C LEU A 13 18.46 -15.28 2.49
N ASP A 14 18.77 -14.77 3.68
CA ASP A 14 17.82 -14.69 4.79
C ASP A 14 16.62 -13.83 4.41
N ARG A 15 16.85 -12.70 3.76
CA ARG A 15 15.78 -11.82 3.32
C ARG A 15 14.88 -12.48 2.29
N ILE A 16 15.46 -13.19 1.32
CA ILE A 16 14.71 -13.91 0.30
C ILE A 16 13.85 -14.99 0.96
N GLU A 17 14.40 -15.71 1.90
CA GLU A 17 13.66 -16.73 2.64
C GLU A 17 12.48 -16.14 3.39
N GLN A 18 12.70 -15.02 4.11
CA GLN A 18 11.64 -14.31 4.83
C GLN A 18 10.52 -13.86 3.91
N LEU A 19 10.86 -13.26 2.78
CA LEU A 19 9.88 -12.78 1.82
C LEU A 19 9.10 -13.93 1.19
N THR A 20 9.77 -15.05 0.94
CA THR A 20 9.12 -16.24 0.42
C THR A 20 8.11 -16.80 1.42
N MET A 21 8.48 -16.84 2.69
CA MET A 21 7.58 -17.32 3.74
C MET A 21 6.37 -16.41 3.89
N ILE A 22 6.57 -15.10 3.83
CA ILE A 22 5.47 -14.12 3.89
C ILE A 22 4.53 -14.32 2.71
N GLY A 23 5.06 -14.55 1.53
CA GLY A 23 4.26 -14.80 0.34
C GLY A 23 3.36 -16.03 0.47
N ALA A 24 3.74 -17.01 1.29
CA ALA A 24 2.96 -18.22 1.50
C ALA A 24 1.92 -18.08 2.61
N LYS A 25 1.97 -17.00 3.40
CA LYS A 25 1.02 -16.77 4.50
C LYS A 25 -0.14 -15.91 4.04
N ASN A 26 -1.31 -16.12 4.63
CA ASN A 26 -2.44 -15.21 4.47
C ASN A 26 -2.59 -14.30 5.69
N THR A 27 -2.22 -14.79 6.86
CA THR A 27 -2.26 -14.02 8.10
C THR A 27 -0.85 -13.63 8.49
N LEU A 28 -0.64 -12.34 8.65
CA LEU A 28 0.68 -11.75 8.94
C LEU A 28 0.68 -11.18 10.35
N ASP A 29 1.81 -11.33 11.06
CA ASP A 29 1.99 -10.62 12.31
C ASP A 29 2.55 -9.21 12.02
N LEU A 30 2.86 -8.45 13.05
CA LEU A 30 3.34 -7.08 12.89
C LEU A 30 4.63 -7.01 12.07
N GLU A 31 5.58 -7.90 12.37
CA GLU A 31 6.86 -7.91 11.66
C GLU A 31 6.69 -8.38 10.22
N ASP A 32 5.87 -9.39 9.98
CA ASP A 32 5.56 -9.84 8.63
C ASP A 32 4.91 -8.72 7.82
N ALA A 33 3.97 -8.00 8.43
CA ALA A 33 3.28 -6.89 7.77
C ALA A 33 4.25 -5.75 7.45
N ALA A 34 5.21 -5.49 8.35
CA ALA A 34 6.24 -4.48 8.11
C ALA A 34 7.07 -4.83 6.88
N LEU A 35 7.49 -6.09 6.77
CA LEU A 35 8.24 -6.55 5.61
C LEU A 35 7.39 -6.49 4.33
N TYR A 36 6.14 -6.88 4.43
CA TYR A 36 5.25 -6.93 3.28
C TYR A 36 4.90 -5.54 2.75
N THR A 37 4.60 -4.60 3.65
CA THR A 37 4.20 -3.25 3.26
C THR A 37 5.38 -2.31 3.02
N GLY A 38 6.53 -2.62 3.61
CA GLY A 38 7.68 -1.73 3.58
C GLY A 38 7.64 -0.64 4.66
N PHE A 39 6.63 -0.65 5.53
CA PHE A 39 6.53 0.30 6.64
C PHE A 39 7.32 -0.22 7.85
N SER A 40 7.72 0.69 8.73
CA SER A 40 8.34 0.30 9.99
C SER A 40 7.26 -0.27 10.92
N THR A 41 7.67 -1.11 11.87
CA THR A 41 6.76 -1.65 12.88
C THR A 41 6.13 -0.53 13.70
N GLY A 42 6.90 0.52 14.01
CA GLY A 42 6.38 1.68 14.74
C GLY A 42 5.30 2.41 13.98
N HIS A 43 5.49 2.58 12.68
CA HIS A 43 4.48 3.22 11.84
C HIS A 43 3.19 2.38 11.77
N LEU A 44 3.33 1.07 11.58
CA LEU A 44 2.18 0.17 11.59
C LEU A 44 1.46 0.19 12.93
N TYR A 45 2.21 0.22 14.01
CA TYR A 45 1.62 0.29 15.34
C TYR A 45 0.77 1.55 15.50
N ARG A 46 1.28 2.69 15.02
CA ARG A 46 0.51 3.94 15.06
C ARG A 46 -0.75 3.86 14.21
N LEU A 47 -0.67 3.24 13.04
CA LEU A 47 -1.83 3.07 12.18
C LEU A 47 -2.90 2.18 12.82
N THR A 48 -2.48 1.12 13.51
CA THR A 48 -3.44 0.26 14.22
C THR A 48 -4.06 0.99 15.41
N SER A 49 -3.27 1.78 16.13
CA SER A 49 -3.78 2.54 17.28
C SER A 49 -4.82 3.57 16.86
N SER A 50 -4.66 4.18 15.71
CA SER A 50 -5.61 5.16 15.17
C SER A 50 -6.73 4.50 14.35
N ARG A 51 -6.72 3.18 14.22
CA ARG A 51 -7.68 2.40 13.44
C ARG A 51 -7.70 2.81 11.96
N ALA A 52 -6.54 3.16 11.45
CA ALA A 52 -6.39 3.62 10.07
C ALA A 52 -6.02 2.49 9.11
N ILE A 53 -5.78 1.29 9.59
CA ILE A 53 -5.37 0.15 8.79
C ILE A 53 -6.16 -1.09 9.23
N PRO A 54 -6.59 -1.95 8.27
CA PRO A 54 -7.27 -3.19 8.66
C PRO A 54 -6.33 -4.08 9.47
N HIS A 55 -6.78 -4.48 10.65
CA HIS A 55 -5.97 -5.32 11.52
C HIS A 55 -6.86 -6.12 12.45
N TYR A 56 -6.27 -7.14 13.08
CA TYR A 56 -6.91 -7.99 14.07
C TYR A 56 -6.03 -8.05 15.31
N LYS A 57 -6.64 -8.13 16.46
CA LYS A 57 -5.91 -8.21 17.72
C LYS A 57 -6.40 -9.40 18.50
N GLN A 58 -5.46 -10.28 18.85
CA GLN A 58 -5.76 -11.46 19.67
C GLN A 58 -4.60 -11.73 20.60
N SER A 59 -4.88 -11.95 21.87
CA SER A 59 -3.87 -12.25 22.88
C SER A 59 -2.74 -11.21 22.89
N ARG A 60 -3.12 -9.93 22.76
CA ARG A 60 -2.18 -8.80 22.74
C ARG A 60 -1.24 -8.77 21.54
N LYS A 61 -1.52 -9.57 20.54
CA LYS A 61 -0.75 -9.56 19.28
C LYS A 61 -1.60 -8.99 18.18
N LEU A 62 -0.95 -8.29 17.27
CA LEU A 62 -1.58 -7.73 16.09
C LEU A 62 -1.39 -8.67 14.92
N TYR A 63 -2.45 -8.82 14.13
CA TYR A 63 -2.45 -9.63 12.92
C TYR A 63 -3.08 -8.84 11.79
N PHE A 64 -2.68 -9.18 10.59
CA PHE A 64 -3.15 -8.52 9.38
C PHE A 64 -3.49 -9.59 8.36
N SER A 65 -4.52 -9.34 7.55
CA SER A 65 -4.81 -10.15 6.39
C SER A 65 -4.05 -9.57 5.20
N LYS A 66 -3.31 -10.40 4.51
CA LYS A 66 -2.54 -9.96 3.34
C LYS A 66 -3.45 -9.38 2.26
N ASP A 67 -4.59 -10.01 2.02
CA ASP A 67 -5.55 -9.52 1.02
C ASP A 67 -6.11 -8.16 1.41
N GLU A 68 -6.42 -7.97 2.69
CA GLU A 68 -6.91 -6.68 3.18
C GLU A 68 -5.83 -5.60 3.11
N LEU A 69 -4.58 -5.95 3.39
CA LEU A 69 -3.47 -5.01 3.26
C LEU A 69 -3.28 -4.60 1.81
N ASP A 70 -3.39 -5.54 0.88
CA ASP A 70 -3.30 -5.24 -0.55
C ASP A 70 -4.38 -4.24 -0.96
N ALA A 71 -5.62 -4.50 -0.56
CA ALA A 71 -6.74 -3.62 -0.86
C ALA A 71 -6.54 -2.24 -0.25
N TRP A 72 -6.10 -2.21 1.01
CA TRP A 72 -5.85 -0.96 1.72
C TRP A 72 -4.75 -0.13 1.07
N MET A 73 -3.67 -0.78 0.64
CA MET A 73 -2.56 -0.09 -0.02
C MET A 73 -2.95 0.47 -1.39
N ARG A 74 -3.98 -0.10 -2.03
CA ARG A 74 -4.46 0.37 -3.33
C ARG A 74 -5.61 1.37 -3.21
N GLU A 75 -6.06 1.64 -2.02
CA GLU A 75 -7.25 2.46 -1.77
C GLU A 75 -7.08 3.90 -2.29
N ARG A 76 -5.86 4.42 -2.19
CA ARG A 76 -5.56 5.79 -2.59
C ARG A 76 -4.61 5.80 -3.78
N ARG A 77 -5.16 5.41 -4.90
CA ARG A 77 -4.38 5.41 -6.13
C ARG A 77 -4.01 6.83 -6.53
N VAL A 78 -2.73 7.04 -6.83
CA VAL A 78 -2.27 8.31 -7.36
C VAL A 78 -2.39 8.24 -8.87
N ALA A 79 -3.12 9.19 -9.45
CA ALA A 79 -3.33 9.23 -10.89
C ALA A 79 -2.01 9.56 -11.61
N THR A 80 -1.79 8.90 -12.73
CA THR A 80 -0.62 9.20 -13.58
C THR A 80 -0.82 10.54 -14.26
N SER A 81 0.28 11.15 -14.73
CA SER A 81 0.19 12.41 -15.49
C SER A 81 -0.73 12.27 -16.68
N ARG A 82 -0.69 11.13 -17.37
CA ARG A 82 -1.57 10.88 -18.51
C ARG A 82 -3.03 10.82 -18.10
N GLU A 83 -3.34 10.20 -16.98
CA GLU A 83 -4.70 10.11 -16.46
C GLU A 83 -5.22 11.47 -16.05
N ILE A 84 -4.37 12.28 -15.42
CA ILE A 84 -4.75 13.65 -15.03
C ILE A 84 -5.09 14.48 -16.27
N ASP A 85 -4.30 14.37 -17.33
CA ASP A 85 -4.57 15.07 -18.58
C ASP A 85 -5.89 14.63 -19.20
N SER A 86 -6.17 13.32 -19.20
CA SER A 86 -7.44 12.78 -19.69
C SER A 86 -8.63 13.29 -18.90
N LEU A 87 -8.52 13.30 -17.57
CA LEU A 87 -9.59 13.78 -16.70
C LEU A 87 -9.83 15.28 -16.90
N ALA A 88 -8.77 16.05 -17.04
CA ALA A 88 -8.87 17.48 -17.31
C ALA A 88 -9.57 17.75 -18.64
N ALA A 89 -9.21 17.02 -19.69
CA ALA A 89 -9.84 17.14 -20.99
C ALA A 89 -11.32 16.78 -20.93
N THR A 90 -11.65 15.71 -20.22
CA THR A 90 -13.04 15.28 -20.04
C THR A 90 -13.84 16.33 -19.26
N TYR A 91 -13.24 16.88 -18.21
CA TYR A 91 -13.89 17.90 -17.41
C TYR A 91 -14.22 19.13 -18.26
N VAL A 92 -13.26 19.62 -19.04
CA VAL A 92 -13.46 20.76 -19.93
C VAL A 92 -14.58 20.46 -20.93
N ALA A 93 -14.58 19.28 -21.53
CA ALA A 93 -15.58 18.89 -22.51
C ALA A 93 -17.00 18.82 -21.91
N THR A 94 -17.12 18.48 -20.63
CA THR A 94 -18.41 18.31 -19.97
C THR A 94 -18.89 19.54 -19.21
N HIS A 95 -18.00 20.47 -18.86
CA HIS A 95 -18.35 21.59 -17.99
C HIS A 95 -18.26 22.94 -18.67
N THR A 96 -17.80 23.01 -19.92
CA THR A 96 -17.82 24.24 -20.66
C THR A 96 -19.09 24.33 -21.45
N ASN A 97 -19.70 24.67 -21.64
CA ASN A 97 -20.62 24.79 -22.29
C ASN A 97 -21.34 25.45 -22.28
N PRO A 98 -21.63 25.48 -22.48
CA PRO A 98 -22.37 25.90 -22.44
C PRO A 98 -22.76 26.58 -22.29
N ILE A 99 -22.71 27.35 -22.47
CA ILE A 99 -22.90 27.75 -22.19
C ILE A 99 -23.40 27.71 -22.10
N LYS A 100 -23.60 27.56 -22.53
CA LYS A 100 -23.83 27.07 -22.41
C LYS A 100 -24.19 26.65 -21.73
N ALA A 101 -24.52 26.97 -21.98
CA ALA A 101 -24.73 26.31 -21.29
C ALA A 101 -25.01 26.50 -20.47
N ARG A 102 -25.42 27.16 -20.45
CA ARG A 102 -25.61 27.19 -19.71
C ARG A 102 -26.10 27.32 -19.47
N VAL A 103 -26.37 27.78 -20.04
CA VAL A 103 -26.72 27.55 -19.80
C VAL A 103 -27.22 27.19 -19.33
N GLY A 104 -27.79 27.76 -19.55
CA GLY A 104 -28.06 27.20 -19.15
C GLY A 104 -28.35 27.16 -18.46
N LYS A 105 -28.76 27.47 -18.61
CA LYS A 105 -28.71 27.12 -18.14
C LYS A 105 -28.56 26.77 -17.85
N PRO A 106 -28.99 27.34 -18.00
CA PRO A 106 -28.58 26.83 -17.94
C PRO A 106 -28.46 26.41 -17.81
#